data_cde86b91843a45370f6a5ce2b9c8ba4c
#
_entry.id   cde86b91843a45370f6a5ce2b9c8ba4c
#
_cell.length_a   1.000
_cell.length_b   1.000
_cell.length_c   1.000
_cell.angle_alpha   90.00
_cell.angle_beta   90.00
_cell.angle_gamma   90.00
#
_symmetry.space_group_name_H-M   'P 1'
#
loop_
_entity.id
_entity.type
_entity.pdbx_description
1 polymer ?
#
loop_
_entity_poly.entity_id
_entity_poly.type
_entity_poly.pdbx_seq_one_letter_code
_entity_poly.pdbx_strand_id
1 'polypeptide(L)'
;MITLEHVTVSYGIGAKRIRAASDVSFGVSEGEAFGLVGESGSGKSTVLRAVAGLIPHALGRVVLDGQEMQGRRTKAARKMVQMVFQDPYGSLHPNQTVDQTLSMPVAIHKLGNTDRRVSAALQEVGLGREHRYRYPHQLSGGQRQRVAIARALILEPRILLLDEPTSALDVSVQAEILNLLAWLRRDHGLTVLMVSHDLAVIAHLCERIAVMSHGEVIEITTADALASGNVAHPYTRQLLRSNRGFDRSGAAVVDVAS
;
A
#
# COMPACT_ATOMS: atom_id res chain seq x y z
N MET A 1 9.59 -10.94 -6.72
CA MET A 1 8.15 -11.00 -6.45
C MET A 1 7.36 -10.01 -7.30
N ILE A 2 7.72 -8.72 -7.32
CA ILE A 2 7.14 -7.72 -8.23
C ILE A 2 8.25 -7.20 -9.14
N THR A 3 8.02 -7.14 -10.46
CA THR A 3 8.96 -6.52 -11.41
C THR A 3 8.19 -5.65 -12.38
N LEU A 4 8.62 -4.42 -12.52
CA LEU A 4 8.18 -3.48 -13.54
C LEU A 4 9.32 -3.25 -14.52
N GLU A 5 9.04 -3.39 -15.81
CA GLU A 5 10.00 -3.18 -16.91
C GLU A 5 9.42 -2.18 -17.88
N HIS A 6 9.99 -0.98 -17.93
CA HIS A 6 9.63 0.09 -18.85
C HIS A 6 8.12 0.44 -18.86
N VAL A 7 7.47 0.41 -17.67
CA VAL A 7 6.04 0.59 -17.53
C VAL A 7 5.66 2.06 -17.77
N THR A 8 4.80 2.29 -18.76
CA THR A 8 4.23 3.60 -19.05
C THR A 8 2.72 3.55 -18.92
N VAL A 9 2.16 4.50 -18.20
CA VAL A 9 0.71 4.65 -17.99
C VAL A 9 0.26 6.01 -18.49
N SER A 10 -0.80 6.02 -19.30
CA SER A 10 -1.35 7.26 -19.86
C SER A 10 -2.86 7.30 -19.70
N TYR A 11 -3.41 8.48 -19.46
CA TYR A 11 -4.83 8.76 -19.43
C TYR A 11 -5.24 9.62 -20.62
N GLY A 12 -6.51 9.53 -21.02
CA GLY A 12 -7.06 10.28 -22.13
C GLY A 12 -6.85 9.62 -23.50
N ILE A 13 -7.40 10.25 -24.55
CA ILE A 13 -7.42 9.75 -25.94
C ILE A 13 -6.87 10.83 -26.87
N GLY A 14 -6.11 10.42 -27.89
CA GLY A 14 -5.59 11.32 -28.93
C GLY A 14 -4.65 12.39 -28.37
N ALA A 15 -4.82 13.64 -28.81
CA ALA A 15 -3.97 14.78 -28.42
C ALA A 15 -4.07 15.19 -26.94
N LYS A 16 -5.10 14.73 -26.22
CA LYS A 16 -5.27 14.98 -24.77
C LYS A 16 -4.69 13.84 -23.90
N ARG A 17 -3.80 13.04 -24.45
CA ARG A 17 -3.16 11.95 -23.71
C ARG A 17 -2.10 12.50 -22.74
N ILE A 18 -2.31 12.29 -21.43
CA ILE A 18 -1.38 12.69 -20.37
C ILE A 18 -0.64 11.43 -19.91
N ARG A 19 0.69 11.45 -19.93
CA ARG A 19 1.50 10.39 -19.34
C ARG A 19 1.60 10.64 -17.84
N ALA A 20 1.01 9.73 -17.05
CA ALA A 20 1.03 9.82 -15.60
C ALA A 20 2.18 9.00 -14.98
N ALA A 21 2.69 8.01 -15.70
CA ALA A 21 3.93 7.31 -15.40
C ALA A 21 4.64 7.01 -16.72
N SER A 22 5.97 7.16 -16.77
CA SER A 22 6.78 7.05 -17.96
C SER A 22 8.03 6.24 -17.66
N ASP A 23 8.20 5.14 -18.39
CA ASP A 23 9.41 4.30 -18.35
C ASP A 23 9.80 3.79 -16.94
N VAL A 24 8.81 3.47 -16.12
CA VAL A 24 9.03 3.04 -14.73
C VAL A 24 9.57 1.62 -14.70
N SER A 25 10.76 1.44 -14.09
CA SER A 25 11.42 0.15 -13.96
C SER A 25 11.98 -0.01 -12.54
N PHE A 26 11.55 -1.06 -11.84
CA PHE A 26 12.11 -1.50 -10.55
C PHE A 26 11.67 -2.92 -10.21
N GLY A 27 12.40 -3.55 -9.26
CA GLY A 27 12.06 -4.86 -8.73
C GLY A 27 11.90 -4.82 -7.21
N VAL A 28 10.93 -5.62 -6.72
CA VAL A 28 10.69 -5.86 -5.30
C VAL A 28 10.82 -7.35 -5.03
N SER A 29 11.68 -7.71 -4.09
CA SER A 29 11.93 -9.11 -3.70
C SER A 29 10.76 -9.69 -2.90
N GLU A 30 10.72 -11.00 -2.75
CA GLU A 30 9.74 -11.66 -1.88
C GLU A 30 9.98 -11.26 -0.42
N GLY A 31 8.90 -10.92 0.30
CA GLY A 31 8.96 -10.46 1.69
C GLY A 31 9.52 -9.04 1.89
N GLU A 32 9.98 -8.37 0.83
CA GLU A 32 10.49 -6.99 0.89
C GLU A 32 9.35 -5.99 1.04
N ALA A 33 9.57 -4.92 1.82
CA ALA A 33 8.76 -3.70 1.75
C ALA A 33 9.52 -2.64 0.94
N PHE A 34 8.91 -2.23 -0.15
CA PHE A 34 9.44 -1.25 -1.09
C PHE A 34 8.55 -0.01 -1.14
N GLY A 35 9.16 1.18 -1.03
CA GLY A 35 8.47 2.45 -1.01
C GLY A 35 8.52 3.19 -2.34
N LEU A 36 7.43 3.90 -2.68
CA LEU A 36 7.41 4.93 -3.72
C LEU A 36 7.13 6.27 -3.07
N VAL A 37 8.05 7.24 -3.21
CA VAL A 37 7.91 8.59 -2.66
C VAL A 37 8.01 9.65 -3.76
N GLY A 38 7.53 10.84 -3.47
CA GLY A 38 7.56 11.99 -4.37
C GLY A 38 6.38 12.92 -4.12
N GLU A 39 6.39 14.10 -4.74
CA GLU A 39 5.32 15.08 -4.61
C GLU A 39 3.96 14.56 -5.09
N SER A 40 2.87 15.26 -4.69
CA SER A 40 1.53 14.97 -5.22
C SER A 40 1.53 15.11 -6.75
N GLY A 41 0.88 14.17 -7.44
CA GLY A 41 0.87 14.13 -8.90
C GLY A 41 2.10 13.54 -9.58
N SER A 42 3.13 13.08 -8.84
CA SER A 42 4.32 12.45 -9.45
C SER A 42 4.10 11.07 -10.08
N GLY A 43 2.88 10.52 -10.03
CA GLY A 43 2.54 9.25 -10.69
C GLY A 43 2.53 8.00 -9.79
N LYS A 44 2.86 8.11 -8.49
CA LYS A 44 2.97 6.97 -7.55
C LYS A 44 1.74 6.08 -7.49
N SER A 45 0.57 6.66 -7.17
CA SER A 45 -0.70 5.91 -7.11
C SER A 45 -1.09 5.34 -8.47
N THR A 46 -0.68 5.98 -9.56
CA THR A 46 -0.87 5.46 -10.93
C THR A 46 -0.08 4.17 -11.13
N VAL A 47 1.20 4.15 -10.75
CA VAL A 47 2.04 2.94 -10.79
C VAL A 47 1.43 1.85 -9.93
N LEU A 48 1.04 2.16 -8.69
CA LEU A 48 0.43 1.21 -7.77
C LEU A 48 -0.85 0.58 -8.35
N ARG A 49 -1.73 1.41 -8.93
CA ARG A 49 -2.97 0.94 -9.58
C ARG A 49 -2.72 0.11 -10.83
N ALA A 50 -1.65 0.39 -11.57
CA ALA A 50 -1.23 -0.45 -12.70
C ALA A 50 -0.75 -1.83 -12.21
N VAL A 51 0.04 -1.89 -11.15
CA VAL A 51 0.44 -3.14 -10.50
C VAL A 51 -0.79 -3.92 -10.01
N ALA A 52 -1.76 -3.25 -9.37
CA ALA A 52 -3.02 -3.85 -8.94
C ALA A 52 -3.88 -4.37 -10.12
N GLY A 53 -3.61 -3.89 -11.34
CA GLY A 53 -4.44 -4.19 -12.53
C GLY A 53 -5.78 -3.45 -12.54
N LEU A 54 -5.87 -2.34 -11.79
CA LEU A 54 -7.04 -1.46 -11.77
C LEU A 54 -7.08 -0.51 -12.97
N ILE A 55 -5.91 -0.20 -13.53
CA ILE A 55 -5.76 0.58 -14.74
C ILE A 55 -4.81 -0.16 -15.70
N PRO A 56 -5.03 -0.06 -17.03
CA PRO A 56 -4.11 -0.63 -17.99
C PRO A 56 -2.82 0.18 -18.07
N HIS A 57 -1.69 -0.49 -18.28
CA HIS A 57 -0.45 0.15 -18.73
C HIS A 57 -0.42 0.19 -20.26
N ALA A 58 0.19 1.26 -20.79
CA ALA A 58 0.23 1.47 -22.24
C ALA A 58 1.42 0.75 -22.88
N LEU A 59 2.55 0.67 -22.18
CA LEU A 59 3.80 0.04 -22.60
C LEU A 59 4.46 -0.64 -21.40
N GLY A 60 5.40 -1.52 -21.68
CA GLY A 60 6.20 -2.22 -20.67
C GLY A 60 5.54 -3.48 -20.14
N ARG A 61 6.13 -4.07 -19.09
CA ARG A 61 5.72 -5.34 -18.50
C ARG A 61 5.58 -5.22 -16.99
N VAL A 62 4.52 -5.80 -16.47
CA VAL A 62 4.30 -5.99 -15.02
C VAL A 62 4.33 -7.49 -14.75
N VAL A 63 5.31 -7.96 -13.98
CA VAL A 63 5.46 -9.35 -13.61
C VAL A 63 5.21 -9.48 -12.11
N LEU A 64 4.30 -10.36 -11.71
CA LEU A 64 3.96 -10.64 -10.31
C LEU A 64 4.12 -12.14 -10.08
N ASP A 65 4.95 -12.50 -9.10
CA ASP A 65 5.24 -13.89 -8.77
C ASP A 65 5.70 -14.73 -9.98
N GLY A 66 6.57 -14.14 -10.83
CA GLY A 66 7.07 -14.77 -12.04
C GLY A 66 6.08 -14.83 -13.22
N GLN A 67 4.85 -14.36 -13.05
CA GLN A 67 3.84 -14.34 -14.09
C GLN A 67 3.66 -12.94 -14.66
N GLU A 68 3.76 -12.82 -15.98
CA GLU A 68 3.48 -11.55 -16.66
C GLU A 68 1.98 -11.25 -16.61
N MET A 69 1.67 -10.05 -16.17
CA MET A 69 0.31 -9.59 -15.97
C MET A 69 -0.22 -8.81 -17.17
N GLN A 70 -0.83 -9.51 -18.11
CA GLN A 70 -1.45 -8.90 -19.29
C GLN A 70 -2.97 -8.83 -19.16
N GLY A 71 -3.57 -7.74 -19.65
CA GLY A 71 -5.01 -7.58 -19.75
C GLY A 71 -5.75 -7.71 -18.41
N ARG A 72 -6.93 -8.35 -18.44
CA ARG A 72 -7.78 -8.51 -17.27
C ARG A 72 -7.22 -9.57 -16.31
N ARG A 73 -6.97 -9.20 -15.06
CA ARG A 73 -6.45 -10.09 -14.01
C ARG A 73 -7.35 -11.30 -13.79
N THR A 74 -6.76 -12.48 -13.68
CA THR A 74 -7.45 -13.71 -13.27
C THR A 74 -7.94 -13.61 -11.82
N LYS A 75 -8.85 -14.51 -11.44
CA LYS A 75 -9.33 -14.59 -10.05
C LYS A 75 -8.19 -14.93 -9.07
N ALA A 76 -7.25 -15.78 -9.49
CA ALA A 76 -6.07 -16.13 -8.70
C ALA A 76 -5.14 -14.91 -8.51
N ALA A 77 -4.84 -14.17 -9.58
CA ALA A 77 -4.03 -12.97 -9.49
C ALA A 77 -4.66 -11.91 -8.58
N ARG A 78 -6.01 -11.75 -8.61
CA ARG A 78 -6.71 -10.83 -7.71
C ARG A 78 -6.68 -11.29 -6.26
N LYS A 79 -6.67 -12.60 -5.98
CA LYS A 79 -6.50 -13.11 -4.63
C LYS A 79 -5.08 -12.85 -4.13
N MET A 80 -4.08 -13.08 -4.98
CA MET A 80 -2.66 -12.94 -4.67
C MET A 80 -2.25 -11.50 -4.35
N VAL A 81 -2.88 -10.51 -5.01
CA VAL A 81 -2.56 -9.09 -4.87
C VAL A 81 -3.77 -8.37 -4.29
N GLN A 82 -3.60 -7.77 -3.13
CA GLN A 82 -4.63 -6.97 -2.49
C GLN A 82 -4.15 -5.53 -2.29
N MET A 83 -5.09 -4.59 -2.20
CA MET A 83 -4.78 -3.18 -2.08
C MET A 83 -5.58 -2.53 -0.94
N VAL A 84 -4.88 -1.74 -0.14
CA VAL A 84 -5.46 -0.82 0.84
C VAL A 84 -5.39 0.59 0.24
N PHE A 85 -6.53 1.25 0.15
CA PHE A 85 -6.66 2.57 -0.46
C PHE A 85 -6.46 3.68 0.56
N GLN A 86 -6.13 4.87 0.07
CA GLN A 86 -5.87 6.09 0.82
C GLN A 86 -7.05 6.53 1.69
N ASP A 87 -8.27 6.44 1.17
CA ASP A 87 -9.49 6.87 1.87
C ASP A 87 -10.21 5.68 2.48
N PRO A 88 -10.15 5.49 3.81
CA PRO A 88 -10.88 4.43 4.49
C PRO A 88 -12.41 4.64 4.46
N TYR A 89 -12.90 5.89 4.30
CA TYR A 89 -14.33 6.17 4.16
C TYR A 89 -14.85 5.71 2.79
N GLY A 90 -14.17 6.09 1.70
CA GLY A 90 -14.54 5.66 0.35
C GLY A 90 -14.28 4.18 0.09
N SER A 91 -13.45 3.54 0.93
CA SER A 91 -13.14 2.11 0.80
C SER A 91 -14.22 1.19 1.36
N LEU A 92 -15.02 1.64 2.32
CA LEU A 92 -16.05 0.86 2.98
C LEU A 92 -17.43 1.32 2.53
N HIS A 93 -18.28 0.36 2.14
CA HIS A 93 -19.65 0.70 1.73
C HIS A 93 -20.47 1.18 2.94
N PRO A 94 -21.06 2.40 2.94
CA PRO A 94 -21.65 3.01 4.14
C PRO A 94 -22.80 2.22 4.74
N ASN A 95 -23.53 1.47 3.91
CA ASN A 95 -24.69 0.67 4.31
C ASN A 95 -24.37 -0.81 4.55
N GLN A 96 -23.10 -1.19 4.62
CA GLN A 96 -22.68 -2.54 4.97
C GLN A 96 -22.02 -2.55 6.34
N THR A 97 -22.36 -3.58 7.14
CA THR A 97 -21.63 -3.83 8.39
C THR A 97 -20.21 -4.32 8.09
N VAL A 98 -19.34 -4.28 9.11
CA VAL A 98 -18.00 -4.87 9.03
C VAL A 98 -18.07 -6.34 8.63
N ASP A 99 -19.02 -7.10 9.21
CA ASP A 99 -19.24 -8.51 8.86
C ASP A 99 -19.53 -8.69 7.37
N GLN A 100 -20.45 -7.92 6.82
CA GLN A 100 -20.78 -7.98 5.38
C GLN A 100 -19.59 -7.60 4.51
N THR A 101 -18.84 -6.57 4.90
CA THR A 101 -17.64 -6.09 4.20
C THR A 101 -16.56 -7.18 4.13
N LEU A 102 -16.31 -7.88 5.24
CA LEU A 102 -15.29 -8.94 5.32
C LEU A 102 -15.76 -10.27 4.73
N SER A 103 -17.06 -10.57 4.80
CA SER A 103 -17.65 -11.80 4.23
C SER A 103 -17.66 -11.80 2.70
N MET A 104 -17.78 -10.63 2.08
CA MET A 104 -17.88 -10.49 0.62
C MET A 104 -16.69 -11.10 -0.14
N PRO A 105 -15.42 -10.78 0.17
CA PRO A 105 -14.27 -11.41 -0.50
C PRO A 105 -14.24 -12.94 -0.32
N VAL A 106 -14.59 -13.44 0.88
CA VAL A 106 -14.66 -14.86 1.17
C VAL A 106 -15.69 -15.56 0.27
N ALA A 107 -16.88 -14.97 0.12
CA ALA A 107 -17.94 -15.48 -0.75
C ALA A 107 -17.55 -15.44 -2.23
N ILE A 108 -16.99 -14.31 -2.71
CA ILE A 108 -16.52 -14.15 -4.10
C ILE A 108 -15.48 -15.21 -4.45
N HIS A 109 -14.54 -15.48 -3.55
CA HIS A 109 -13.48 -16.45 -3.76
C HIS A 109 -13.85 -17.89 -3.34
N LYS A 110 -15.06 -18.09 -2.80
CA LYS A 110 -15.58 -19.41 -2.36
C LYS A 110 -14.65 -20.14 -1.38
N LEU A 111 -14.11 -19.39 -0.40
CA LEU A 111 -13.10 -19.92 0.53
C LEU A 111 -13.71 -20.79 1.65
N GLY A 112 -15.03 -20.69 1.90
CA GLY A 112 -15.69 -21.38 3.01
C GLY A 112 -15.32 -20.79 4.39
N ASN A 113 -15.92 -21.37 5.45
CA ASN A 113 -15.66 -21.00 6.85
C ASN A 113 -15.69 -19.48 7.12
N THR A 114 -16.67 -18.78 6.51
CA THR A 114 -16.75 -17.30 6.54
C THR A 114 -16.72 -16.74 7.95
N ASP A 115 -17.50 -17.33 8.87
CA ASP A 115 -17.57 -16.85 10.26
C ASP A 115 -16.20 -16.90 10.96
N ARG A 116 -15.48 -18.01 10.83
CA ARG A 116 -14.13 -18.19 11.40
C ARG A 116 -13.13 -17.20 10.77
N ARG A 117 -13.16 -17.03 9.45
CA ARG A 117 -12.27 -16.12 8.72
C ARG A 117 -12.50 -14.66 9.11
N VAL A 118 -13.76 -14.23 9.21
CA VAL A 118 -14.11 -12.87 9.64
C VAL A 118 -13.63 -12.62 11.07
N SER A 119 -13.87 -13.57 11.99
CA SER A 119 -13.44 -13.45 13.38
C SER A 119 -11.92 -13.38 13.49
N ALA A 120 -11.18 -14.22 12.76
CA ALA A 120 -9.73 -14.21 12.74
C ALA A 120 -9.17 -12.90 12.15
N ALA A 121 -9.70 -12.43 11.01
CA ALA A 121 -9.25 -11.19 10.38
C ALA A 121 -9.47 -9.96 11.27
N LEU A 122 -10.55 -9.89 12.04
CA LEU A 122 -10.79 -8.83 13.02
C LEU A 122 -9.76 -8.89 14.15
N GLN A 123 -9.54 -10.06 14.71
CA GLN A 123 -8.57 -10.26 15.80
C GLN A 123 -7.16 -9.87 15.36
N GLU A 124 -6.77 -10.22 14.14
CA GLU A 124 -5.47 -9.92 13.54
C GLU A 124 -5.17 -8.41 13.46
N VAL A 125 -6.21 -7.61 13.19
CA VAL A 125 -6.06 -6.15 13.15
C VAL A 125 -6.38 -5.48 14.50
N GLY A 126 -6.50 -6.25 15.59
CA GLY A 126 -6.76 -5.73 16.93
C GLY A 126 -8.18 -5.18 17.12
N LEU A 127 -9.16 -5.71 16.39
CA LEU A 127 -10.58 -5.37 16.57
C LEU A 127 -11.32 -6.54 17.24
N GLY A 128 -12.06 -6.23 18.31
CA GLY A 128 -12.89 -7.19 19.00
C GLY A 128 -14.17 -7.54 18.24
N ARG A 129 -14.84 -8.59 18.70
CA ARG A 129 -16.11 -9.09 18.11
C ARG A 129 -17.23 -8.06 18.12
N GLU A 130 -17.21 -7.10 19.03
CA GLU A 130 -18.17 -6.01 19.15
C GLU A 130 -18.15 -5.06 17.95
N HIS A 131 -17.06 -5.03 17.17
CA HIS A 131 -16.96 -4.23 15.95
C HIS A 131 -17.62 -4.90 14.74
N ARG A 132 -17.87 -6.20 14.81
CA ARG A 132 -18.31 -7.02 13.68
C ARG A 132 -19.60 -6.53 13.03
N TYR A 133 -20.57 -6.10 13.85
CA TYR A 133 -21.89 -5.68 13.37
C TYR A 133 -22.07 -4.17 13.30
N ARG A 134 -20.98 -3.40 13.51
CA ARG A 134 -20.97 -1.95 13.34
C ARG A 134 -20.94 -1.57 11.87
N TYR A 135 -21.53 -0.43 11.59
CA TYR A 135 -21.43 0.25 10.29
C TYR A 135 -20.21 1.17 10.27
N PRO A 136 -19.67 1.54 9.08
CA PRO A 136 -18.51 2.44 8.98
C PRO A 136 -18.64 3.74 9.75
N HIS A 137 -19.81 4.36 9.77
CA HIS A 137 -20.06 5.60 10.52
C HIS A 137 -20.00 5.44 12.05
N GLN A 138 -20.03 4.22 12.57
CA GLN A 138 -19.90 3.90 13.99
C GLN A 138 -18.46 3.57 14.41
N LEU A 139 -17.50 3.70 13.49
CA LEU A 139 -16.09 3.41 13.70
C LEU A 139 -15.26 4.69 13.65
N SER A 140 -14.16 4.74 14.45
CA SER A 140 -13.14 5.78 14.30
C SER A 140 -12.38 5.65 12.99
N GLY A 141 -11.61 6.66 12.58
CA GLY A 141 -10.76 6.62 11.39
C GLY A 141 -9.79 5.44 11.41
N GLY A 142 -9.07 5.24 12.52
CA GLY A 142 -8.16 4.11 12.70
C GLY A 142 -8.86 2.75 12.68
N GLN A 143 -10.05 2.64 13.29
CA GLN A 143 -10.85 1.40 13.23
C GLN A 143 -11.31 1.08 11.80
N ARG A 144 -11.71 2.08 11.01
CA ARG A 144 -12.03 1.89 9.58
C ARG A 144 -10.83 1.42 8.79
N GLN A 145 -9.66 2.01 9.05
CA GLN A 145 -8.42 1.61 8.40
C GLN A 145 -8.05 0.16 8.74
N ARG A 146 -8.19 -0.25 10.00
CA ARG A 146 -8.01 -1.65 10.42
C ARG A 146 -8.98 -2.60 9.71
N VAL A 147 -10.24 -2.21 9.51
CA VAL A 147 -11.21 -2.99 8.72
C VAL A 147 -10.80 -3.07 7.25
N ALA A 148 -10.31 -1.99 6.65
CA ALA A 148 -9.82 -2.01 5.27
C ALA A 148 -8.60 -2.93 5.10
N ILE A 149 -7.69 -2.95 6.08
CA ILE A 149 -6.55 -3.88 6.14
C ILE A 149 -7.05 -5.32 6.31
N ALA A 150 -7.96 -5.59 7.26
CA ALA A 150 -8.54 -6.92 7.46
C ALA A 150 -9.21 -7.46 6.19
N ARG A 151 -9.92 -6.60 5.43
CA ARG A 151 -10.54 -6.97 4.16
C ARG A 151 -9.52 -7.40 3.10
N ALA A 152 -8.37 -6.75 3.06
CA ALA A 152 -7.29 -7.13 2.16
C ALA A 152 -6.66 -8.48 2.59
N LEU A 153 -6.42 -8.66 3.89
CA LEU A 153 -5.74 -9.83 4.43
C LEU A 153 -6.59 -11.10 4.45
N ILE A 154 -7.93 -11.00 4.55
CA ILE A 154 -8.83 -12.16 4.65
C ILE A 154 -8.73 -13.13 3.46
N LEU A 155 -8.15 -12.66 2.34
CA LEU A 155 -7.85 -13.47 1.16
C LEU A 155 -6.48 -14.15 1.23
N GLU A 156 -5.69 -13.91 2.28
CA GLU A 156 -4.32 -14.43 2.43
C GLU A 156 -3.45 -14.08 1.20
N PRO A 157 -3.28 -12.78 0.89
CA PRO A 157 -2.51 -12.36 -0.27
C PRO A 157 -1.01 -12.61 -0.05
N ARG A 158 -0.23 -12.66 -1.15
CA ARG A 158 1.24 -12.65 -1.11
C ARG A 158 1.80 -11.24 -1.31
N ILE A 159 1.02 -10.37 -1.95
CA ILE A 159 1.40 -8.98 -2.26
C ILE A 159 0.34 -8.04 -1.68
N LEU A 160 0.80 -7.08 -0.88
CA LEU A 160 -0.03 -6.03 -0.33
C LEU A 160 0.40 -4.67 -0.89
N LEU A 161 -0.51 -4.00 -1.56
CA LEU A 161 -0.32 -2.67 -2.11
C LEU A 161 -0.96 -1.64 -1.17
N LEU A 162 -0.20 -0.62 -0.79
CA LEU A 162 -0.60 0.40 0.17
C LEU A 162 -0.56 1.79 -0.48
N ASP A 163 -1.73 2.37 -0.76
CA ASP A 163 -1.86 3.71 -1.34
C ASP A 163 -2.12 4.71 -0.19
N GLU A 164 -1.06 5.35 0.31
CA GLU A 164 -1.11 6.33 1.42
C GLU A 164 -1.94 5.86 2.64
N PRO A 165 -1.65 4.70 3.24
CA PRO A 165 -2.56 4.01 4.16
C PRO A 165 -2.80 4.76 5.49
N THR A 166 -2.09 5.85 5.75
CA THR A 166 -2.16 6.61 7.02
C THR A 166 -2.41 8.10 6.83
N SER A 167 -2.52 8.60 5.59
CA SER A 167 -2.58 10.05 5.30
C SER A 167 -3.81 10.77 5.88
N ALA A 168 -4.90 10.05 6.16
CA ALA A 168 -6.13 10.59 6.72
C ALA A 168 -6.28 10.36 8.24
N LEU A 169 -5.18 10.01 8.92
CA LEU A 169 -5.18 9.64 10.34
C LEU A 169 -4.33 10.61 11.17
N ASP A 170 -4.68 10.76 12.44
CA ASP A 170 -3.85 11.51 13.39
C ASP A 170 -2.51 10.80 13.63
N VAL A 171 -1.48 11.53 14.07
CA VAL A 171 -0.09 11.03 14.21
C VAL A 171 0.00 9.79 15.10
N SER A 172 -0.72 9.75 16.23
CA SER A 172 -0.71 8.59 17.13
C SER A 172 -1.31 7.34 16.48
N VAL A 173 -2.47 7.48 15.83
CA VAL A 173 -3.14 6.38 15.11
C VAL A 173 -2.34 5.95 13.88
N GLN A 174 -1.65 6.89 13.21
CA GLN A 174 -0.74 6.58 12.11
C GLN A 174 0.38 5.64 12.56
N ALA A 175 1.03 5.91 13.70
CA ALA A 175 2.08 5.04 14.24
C ALA A 175 1.56 3.62 14.55
N GLU A 176 0.38 3.52 15.15
CA GLU A 176 -0.27 2.22 15.42
C GLU A 176 -0.52 1.42 14.14
N ILE A 177 -1.03 2.06 13.08
CA ILE A 177 -1.30 1.39 11.80
C ILE A 177 -0.01 0.96 11.11
N LEU A 178 1.06 1.78 11.16
CA LEU A 178 2.36 1.41 10.60
C LEU A 178 2.99 0.22 11.35
N ASN A 179 2.91 0.20 12.67
CA ASN A 179 3.37 -0.93 13.49
C ASN A 179 2.57 -2.20 13.18
N LEU A 180 1.25 -2.09 13.04
CA LEU A 180 0.39 -3.19 12.63
C LEU A 180 0.81 -3.74 11.25
N LEU A 181 1.04 -2.87 10.27
CA LEU A 181 1.46 -3.28 8.92
C LEU A 181 2.85 -3.94 8.94
N ALA A 182 3.79 -3.42 9.74
CA ALA A 182 5.12 -4.00 9.91
C ALA A 182 5.05 -5.40 10.56
N TRP A 183 4.19 -5.58 11.56
CA TRP A 183 3.95 -6.88 12.18
C TRP A 183 3.30 -7.86 11.20
N LEU A 184 2.21 -7.48 10.53
CA LEU A 184 1.50 -8.30 9.54
C LEU A 184 2.43 -8.74 8.40
N ARG A 185 3.29 -7.82 7.90
CA ARG A 185 4.27 -8.16 6.88
C ARG A 185 5.18 -9.30 7.32
N ARG A 186 5.72 -9.22 8.54
CA ARG A 186 6.64 -10.25 9.08
C ARG A 186 5.94 -11.56 9.35
N ASP A 187 4.76 -11.51 9.95
CA ASP A 187 4.00 -12.69 10.35
C ASP A 187 3.50 -13.49 9.15
N HIS A 188 3.02 -12.82 8.10
CA HIS A 188 2.51 -13.45 6.87
C HIS A 188 3.53 -13.55 5.73
N GLY A 189 4.76 -13.05 5.89
CA GLY A 189 5.76 -13.01 4.82
C GLY A 189 5.34 -12.17 3.61
N LEU A 190 4.58 -11.08 3.84
CA LEU A 190 4.01 -10.26 2.77
C LEU A 190 5.09 -9.48 2.02
N THR A 191 5.00 -9.46 0.70
CA THR A 191 5.69 -8.47 -0.14
C THR A 191 4.84 -7.21 -0.19
N VAL A 192 5.42 -6.07 0.19
CA VAL A 192 4.69 -4.80 0.30
C VAL A 192 5.23 -3.81 -0.73
N LEU A 193 4.33 -3.16 -1.46
CA LEU A 193 4.62 -1.95 -2.24
C LEU A 193 3.78 -0.81 -1.69
N MET A 194 4.44 0.18 -1.11
CA MET A 194 3.80 1.29 -0.41
C MET A 194 4.04 2.62 -1.11
N VAL A 195 3.00 3.42 -1.23
CA VAL A 195 3.06 4.80 -1.70
C VAL A 195 2.82 5.73 -0.52
N SER A 196 3.66 6.75 -0.37
CA SER A 196 3.42 7.88 0.52
C SER A 196 4.12 9.13 -0.01
N HIS A 197 3.65 10.31 0.41
CA HIS A 197 4.36 11.57 0.25
C HIS A 197 5.20 11.90 1.51
N ASP A 198 5.01 11.16 2.59
CA ASP A 198 5.74 11.31 3.85
C ASP A 198 6.91 10.33 3.91
N LEU A 199 8.14 10.88 3.98
CA LEU A 199 9.37 10.08 4.02
C LEU A 199 9.53 9.31 5.34
N ALA A 200 9.05 9.85 6.47
CA ALA A 200 9.12 9.16 7.75
C ALA A 200 8.24 7.92 7.76
N VAL A 201 7.04 8.03 7.18
CA VAL A 201 6.10 6.90 7.02
C VAL A 201 6.72 5.79 6.19
N ILE A 202 7.34 6.12 5.06
CA ILE A 202 7.99 5.14 4.17
C ILE A 202 9.19 4.50 4.85
N ALA A 203 10.04 5.29 5.49
CA ALA A 203 11.26 4.79 6.15
C ALA A 203 10.97 3.89 7.36
N HIS A 204 9.78 4.01 7.96
CA HIS A 204 9.35 3.13 9.05
C HIS A 204 9.11 1.69 8.58
N LEU A 205 8.58 1.51 7.37
CA LEU A 205 8.16 0.20 6.87
C LEU A 205 9.10 -0.36 5.77
N CYS A 206 9.66 0.52 4.93
CA CYS A 206 10.34 0.13 3.70
C CYS A 206 11.85 0.22 3.84
N GLU A 207 12.57 -0.79 3.35
CA GLU A 207 14.03 -0.83 3.31
C GLU A 207 14.59 -0.09 2.09
N ARG A 208 13.95 -0.30 0.91
CA ARG A 208 14.33 0.35 -0.35
C ARG A 208 13.20 1.25 -0.83
N ILE A 209 13.59 2.34 -1.48
CA ILE A 209 12.67 3.41 -1.82
C ILE A 209 13.00 3.93 -3.22
N ALA A 210 12.02 4.00 -4.11
CA ALA A 210 12.13 4.72 -5.36
C ALA A 210 11.53 6.11 -5.21
N VAL A 211 12.29 7.12 -5.62
CA VAL A 211 11.86 8.52 -5.67
C VAL A 211 11.31 8.79 -7.05
N MET A 212 10.08 9.29 -7.10
CA MET A 212 9.38 9.63 -8.36
C MET A 212 9.20 11.13 -8.51
N SER A 213 9.46 11.61 -9.72
CA SER A 213 9.19 12.97 -10.14
C SER A 213 8.67 12.99 -11.57
N HIS A 214 7.61 13.75 -11.85
CA HIS A 214 7.02 13.92 -13.20
C HIS A 214 6.73 12.61 -13.96
N GLY A 215 6.33 11.57 -13.20
CA GLY A 215 5.99 10.26 -13.79
C GLY A 215 7.17 9.30 -13.94
N GLU A 216 8.38 9.69 -13.59
CA GLU A 216 9.60 8.89 -13.74
C GLU A 216 10.21 8.52 -12.38
N VAL A 217 10.89 7.37 -12.33
CA VAL A 217 11.75 7.01 -11.21
C VAL A 217 13.12 7.66 -11.42
N ILE A 218 13.46 8.62 -10.58
CA ILE A 218 14.69 9.40 -10.71
C ILE A 218 15.84 8.89 -9.84
N GLU A 219 15.51 8.15 -8.78
CA GLU A 219 16.50 7.54 -7.89
C GLU A 219 15.89 6.35 -7.16
N ILE A 220 16.66 5.28 -6.96
CA ILE A 220 16.36 4.21 -6.02
C ILE A 220 17.41 4.22 -4.94
N THR A 221 16.97 4.32 -3.68
CA THR A 221 17.83 4.49 -2.52
C THR A 221 17.35 3.62 -1.35
N THR A 222 17.99 3.70 -0.20
CA THR A 222 17.58 3.02 1.03
C THR A 222 17.05 3.99 2.06
N ALA A 223 16.27 3.50 3.02
CA ALA A 223 15.79 4.31 4.13
C ALA A 223 16.96 4.93 4.93
N ASP A 224 18.07 4.19 5.09
CA ASP A 224 19.27 4.69 5.79
C ASP A 224 19.98 5.80 5.02
N ALA A 225 20.06 5.69 3.69
CA ALA A 225 20.64 6.74 2.85
C ALA A 225 19.78 8.02 2.87
N LEU A 226 18.45 7.88 2.87
CA LEU A 226 17.55 9.03 3.06
C LEU A 226 17.73 9.66 4.44
N ALA A 227 17.78 8.88 5.51
CA ALA A 227 17.94 9.37 6.88
C ALA A 227 19.27 10.10 7.08
N SER A 228 20.36 9.59 6.48
CA SER A 228 21.69 10.22 6.54
C SER A 228 21.88 11.38 5.55
N GLY A 229 20.91 11.63 4.67
CA GLY A 229 21.02 12.63 3.59
C GLY A 229 22.00 12.25 2.48
N ASN A 230 22.46 10.99 2.45
CA ASN A 230 23.39 10.48 1.44
C ASN A 230 22.62 10.01 0.18
N VAL A 231 22.10 10.98 -0.55
CA VAL A 231 21.30 10.78 -1.76
C VAL A 231 21.95 11.47 -2.97
N ALA A 232 21.86 10.82 -4.13
CA ALA A 232 22.57 11.28 -5.32
C ALA A 232 21.83 12.41 -6.07
N HIS A 233 20.50 12.27 -6.21
CA HIS A 233 19.74 13.16 -7.07
C HIS A 233 19.40 14.50 -6.38
N PRO A 234 19.56 15.66 -7.06
CA PRO A 234 19.24 16.98 -6.48
C PRO A 234 17.80 17.11 -6.00
N TYR A 235 16.83 16.56 -6.72
CA TYR A 235 15.42 16.55 -6.32
C TYR A 235 15.20 15.78 -5.01
N THR A 236 15.86 14.62 -4.82
CA THR A 236 15.76 13.85 -3.57
C THR A 236 16.28 14.67 -2.38
N ARG A 237 17.38 15.41 -2.58
CA ARG A 237 17.89 16.37 -1.58
C ARG A 237 16.92 17.49 -1.26
N GLN A 238 16.24 18.02 -2.29
CA GLN A 238 15.19 19.02 -2.10
C GLN A 238 13.99 18.46 -1.33
N LEU A 239 13.53 17.26 -1.70
CA LEU A 239 12.44 16.57 -1.04
C LEU A 239 12.73 16.32 0.46
N LEU A 240 13.95 15.93 0.81
CA LEU A 240 14.41 15.79 2.20
C LEU A 240 14.36 17.11 2.96
N ARG A 241 14.79 18.22 2.34
CA ARG A 241 14.75 19.56 2.97
C ARG A 241 13.33 20.06 3.19
N SER A 242 12.41 19.73 2.29
CA SER A 242 10.99 20.12 2.41
C SER A 242 10.25 19.33 3.48
N ASN A 243 10.66 18.09 3.74
CA ASN A 243 10.18 17.26 4.84
C ASN A 243 11.00 17.53 6.11
N ARG A 244 10.97 18.78 6.62
CA ARG A 244 11.63 19.19 7.86
C ARG A 244 11.09 18.33 9.02
N GLY A 245 11.94 17.50 9.59
CA GLY A 245 11.60 16.56 10.69
C GLY A 245 11.83 15.09 10.34
N PHE A 246 12.38 14.79 9.16
CA PHE A 246 12.83 13.43 8.85
C PHE A 246 14.08 13.11 9.70
N ASP A 247 13.84 12.55 10.86
CA ASP A 247 14.87 11.96 11.73
C ASP A 247 14.41 10.57 12.15
N ARG A 248 15.17 9.54 11.76
CA ARG A 248 14.91 8.15 12.13
C ARG A 248 15.02 7.91 13.64
N SER A 249 15.74 8.81 14.36
CA SER A 249 15.86 8.78 15.81
C SER A 249 14.57 9.18 16.54
N GLY A 250 13.66 9.89 15.84
CA GLY A 250 12.34 10.27 16.35
C GLY A 250 11.25 9.18 16.21
N ALA A 251 11.53 8.09 15.54
CA ALA A 251 10.67 6.90 15.56
C ALA A 251 10.86 6.18 16.91
N ALA A 252 10.39 6.80 17.98
CA ALA A 252 10.39 6.23 19.31
C ALA A 252 9.72 4.85 19.25
N VAL A 253 10.50 3.82 19.53
CA VAL A 253 10.03 2.51 19.96
C VAL A 253 9.16 2.78 21.19
N VAL A 254 7.85 2.83 21.01
CA VAL A 254 6.93 2.68 22.14
C VAL A 254 7.00 1.22 22.50
N ASP A 255 7.86 0.92 23.47
CA ASP A 255 7.94 -0.37 24.14
C ASP A 255 6.57 -0.63 24.78
N VAL A 256 5.80 -1.49 24.16
CA VAL A 256 4.56 -2.03 24.76
C VAL A 256 5.00 -3.21 25.63
N ALA A 257 5.55 -2.89 26.80
CA ALA A 257 5.70 -3.82 27.90
C ALA A 257 4.76 -3.37 29.02
N SER A 258 3.65 -4.03 29.15
CA SER A 258 2.89 -4.42 30.35
C SER A 258 1.45 -4.73 29.99
#